data_7e33a6cb6c965a47c7b35478768a5f65
#
_entry.id   7e33a6cb6c965a47c7b35478768a5f65
#
_cell.length_a   1.000
_cell.length_b   1.000
_cell.length_c   1.000
_cell.angle_alpha   90.00
_cell.angle_beta   90.00
_cell.angle_gamma   90.00
#
_symmetry.space_group_name_H-M   'P 1'
#
loop_
_entity.id
_entity.type
_entity.pdbx_description
1 polymer ?
#
loop_
_entity_poly.entity_id
_entity_poly.type
_entity_poly.pdbx_seq_one_letter_code
_entity_poly.pdbx_strand_id
1 'polypeptide(L)'
;MKKSKDYLPYIPTLEYPRVAAFQGRDAYLHGDAGLANPITVELLFKPWEKLYREPFRGITTDGNVIPNLFELAPNGAPVHLMVNAATTLLNLLSAEQRNALCLPLDAREWRRWNNTEMYTYRYGLRLEELSDGLKAAVMGVIQASLSQSGFEKTRHVMQINHFLGELTGNTKVLGEWSYNFSLFGLPSLDGPWGWQLMGHHLALNCLVVNHQMVLTPTFMGAEPSHIDRGALVGLNMFEDEELRGLSFMTSLSPLQRQQAILRSEEHTSELQSQFRISYA
;
A
#
# COMPACT_ATOMS: atom_id res chain seq x y z
N MET A 1 4.71 -10.27 29.03
CA MET A 1 5.32 -8.92 29.00
C MET A 1 4.18 -7.92 28.94
N LYS A 2 4.16 -6.87 29.78
CA LYS A 2 3.21 -5.76 29.60
C LYS A 2 3.53 -5.11 28.27
N LYS A 3 2.58 -5.15 27.30
CA LYS A 3 2.71 -4.43 26.03
C LYS A 3 2.90 -2.95 26.35
N SER A 4 4.01 -2.38 25.91
CA SER A 4 4.25 -0.95 26.04
C SER A 4 3.13 -0.21 25.29
N LYS A 5 2.32 0.57 26.01
CA LYS A 5 1.28 1.42 25.43
C LYS A 5 1.87 2.75 24.92
N ASP A 6 3.19 2.84 24.79
CA ASP A 6 3.89 4.11 24.68
C ASP A 6 4.29 4.47 23.25
N TYR A 7 3.37 4.31 22.28
CA TYR A 7 3.55 4.94 20.97
C TYR A 7 3.20 6.44 21.00
N LEU A 8 2.37 6.89 21.97
CA LEU A 8 1.91 8.29 22.05
C LEU A 8 3.04 9.32 22.08
N PRO A 9 4.17 9.10 22.79
CA PRO A 9 5.29 10.02 22.75
C PRO A 9 5.96 10.14 21.37
N TYR A 10 5.75 9.16 20.50
CA TYR A 10 6.33 9.11 19.16
C TYR A 10 5.38 9.63 18.07
N ILE A 11 4.10 9.80 18.40
CA ILE A 11 3.16 10.45 17.48
C ILE A 11 3.40 11.95 17.52
N PRO A 12 3.63 12.56 16.35
CA PRO A 12 3.80 14.01 16.28
C PRO A 12 2.59 14.74 16.85
N THR A 13 2.83 15.78 17.64
CA THR A 13 1.75 16.66 18.12
C THR A 13 1.10 17.43 16.98
N LEU A 14 -0.08 18.00 17.21
CA LEU A 14 -0.79 18.79 16.19
C LEU A 14 0.02 20.03 15.73
N GLU A 15 0.92 20.53 16.58
CA GLU A 15 1.81 21.66 16.29
C GLU A 15 3.06 21.24 15.50
N TYR A 16 3.33 19.93 15.40
CA TYR A 16 4.46 19.47 14.63
C TYR A 16 4.31 19.91 13.16
N PRO A 17 5.33 20.51 12.54
CA PRO A 17 5.17 21.19 11.24
C PRO A 17 4.56 20.33 10.15
N ARG A 18 4.88 19.04 10.12
CA ARG A 18 4.31 18.09 9.14
C ARG A 18 2.81 17.86 9.41
N VAL A 19 2.42 17.65 10.67
CA VAL A 19 1.01 17.44 11.04
C VAL A 19 0.21 18.74 10.88
N ALA A 20 0.76 19.86 11.32
CA ALA A 20 0.15 21.17 11.13
C ALA A 20 -0.10 21.50 9.64
N ALA A 21 0.80 21.03 8.76
CA ALA A 21 0.72 21.31 7.33
C ALA A 21 -0.52 20.72 6.65
N PHE A 22 -1.12 19.65 7.18
CA PHE A 22 -2.32 19.07 6.56
C PHE A 22 -3.62 19.34 7.35
N GLN A 23 -3.57 20.10 8.44
CA GLN A 23 -4.78 20.49 9.16
C GLN A 23 -5.73 21.30 8.27
N GLY A 24 -7.01 20.92 8.27
CA GLY A 24 -8.05 21.57 7.47
C GLY A 24 -8.00 21.31 5.97
N ARG A 25 -7.05 20.50 5.47
CA ARG A 25 -6.97 20.08 4.08
C ARG A 25 -7.74 18.77 3.87
N ASP A 26 -8.23 18.58 2.66
CA ASP A 26 -8.60 17.27 2.14
C ASP A 26 -7.40 16.62 1.44
N ALA A 27 -7.59 15.40 0.92
CA ALA A 27 -6.52 14.65 0.26
C ALA A 27 -5.97 15.36 -0.99
N TYR A 28 -6.83 16.08 -1.74
CA TYR A 28 -6.43 16.81 -2.94
C TYR A 28 -5.55 18.01 -2.61
N LEU A 29 -6.02 18.85 -1.70
CA LEU A 29 -5.26 20.02 -1.24
C LEU A 29 -3.94 19.62 -0.58
N HIS A 30 -3.93 18.49 0.15
CA HIS A 30 -2.71 18.00 0.75
C HIS A 30 -1.72 17.49 -0.31
N GLY A 31 -2.19 16.73 -1.30
CA GLY A 31 -1.36 16.28 -2.42
C GLY A 31 -0.79 17.44 -3.24
N ASP A 32 -1.62 18.45 -3.57
CA ASP A 32 -1.19 19.64 -4.31
C ASP A 32 -0.16 20.45 -3.53
N ALA A 33 -0.30 20.56 -2.21
CA ALA A 33 0.67 21.21 -1.36
C ALA A 33 2.01 20.46 -1.31
N GLY A 34 1.99 19.12 -1.33
CA GLY A 34 3.19 18.31 -1.46
C GLY A 34 3.93 18.57 -2.79
N LEU A 35 3.19 18.63 -3.90
CA LEU A 35 3.73 18.96 -5.22
C LEU A 35 4.26 20.39 -5.33
N ALA A 36 3.73 21.32 -4.53
CA ALA A 36 4.19 22.70 -4.47
C ALA A 36 5.39 22.92 -3.52
N ASN A 37 5.70 21.94 -2.67
CA ASN A 37 6.81 22.05 -1.70
C ASN A 37 8.14 21.65 -2.36
N PRO A 38 9.11 22.59 -2.52
CA PRO A 38 10.39 22.29 -3.16
C PRO A 38 11.17 21.15 -2.50
N ILE A 39 11.15 21.04 -1.18
CA ILE A 39 11.86 19.99 -0.43
C ILE A 39 11.23 18.62 -0.74
N THR A 40 9.92 18.52 -0.69
CA THR A 40 9.20 17.29 -1.03
C THR A 40 9.44 16.88 -2.49
N VAL A 41 9.44 17.86 -3.40
CA VAL A 41 9.73 17.61 -4.83
C VAL A 41 11.13 17.05 -5.02
N GLU A 42 12.14 17.65 -4.40
CA GLU A 42 13.53 17.18 -4.53
C GLU A 42 13.75 15.80 -3.91
N LEU A 43 13.17 15.57 -2.72
CA LEU A 43 13.45 14.36 -1.95
C LEU A 43 12.61 13.15 -2.40
N LEU A 44 11.40 13.37 -2.91
CA LEU A 44 10.45 12.29 -3.25
C LEU A 44 10.12 12.29 -4.75
N PHE A 45 9.52 13.37 -5.27
CA PHE A 45 8.90 13.31 -6.60
C PHE A 45 9.92 13.23 -7.73
N LYS A 46 11.03 13.94 -7.66
CA LYS A 46 12.06 13.84 -8.70
C LYS A 46 12.70 12.44 -8.79
N PRO A 47 13.10 11.81 -7.67
CA PRO A 47 13.54 10.41 -7.68
C PRO A 47 12.49 9.45 -8.23
N TRP A 48 11.22 9.57 -7.81
CA TRP A 48 10.13 8.71 -8.30
C TRP A 48 9.89 8.90 -9.80
N GLU A 49 9.84 10.13 -10.29
CA GLU A 49 9.69 10.41 -11.71
C GLU A 49 10.87 9.91 -12.55
N LYS A 50 12.09 9.94 -12.01
CA LYS A 50 13.25 9.32 -12.65
C LYS A 50 13.05 7.81 -12.79
N LEU A 51 12.72 7.10 -11.70
CA LEU A 51 12.46 5.66 -11.71
C LEU A 51 11.28 5.31 -12.64
N TYR A 52 10.22 6.10 -12.62
CA TYR A 52 9.05 5.92 -13.47
C TYR A 52 9.37 5.99 -14.96
N ARG A 53 10.35 6.80 -15.36
CA ARG A 53 10.79 6.94 -16.76
C ARG A 53 11.77 5.84 -17.20
N GLU A 54 12.40 5.15 -16.27
CA GLU A 54 13.31 4.06 -16.59
C GLU A 54 12.55 2.86 -17.21
N PRO A 55 13.17 2.10 -18.11
CA PRO A 55 12.58 0.87 -18.60
C PRO A 55 12.30 -0.11 -17.45
N PHE A 56 11.18 -0.81 -17.53
CA PHE A 56 10.92 -1.92 -16.60
C PHE A 56 11.89 -3.07 -16.89
N ARG A 57 12.60 -3.53 -15.87
CA ARG A 57 13.60 -4.61 -15.98
C ARG A 57 13.29 -5.83 -15.10
N GLY A 58 12.18 -5.80 -14.40
CA GLY A 58 11.85 -6.83 -13.40
C GLY A 58 12.68 -6.71 -12.13
N ILE A 59 12.57 -7.71 -11.26
CA ILE A 59 13.34 -7.78 -10.02
C ILE A 59 14.63 -8.54 -10.29
N THR A 60 15.77 -7.85 -10.18
CA THR A 60 17.11 -8.43 -10.35
C THR A 60 18.05 -7.79 -9.35
N THR A 61 19.09 -8.51 -8.93
CA THR A 61 20.08 -8.00 -7.97
C THR A 61 21.05 -6.98 -8.58
N ASP A 62 21.26 -7.06 -9.88
CA ASP A 62 22.27 -6.28 -10.64
C ASP A 62 21.66 -5.53 -11.84
N GLY A 63 20.33 -5.57 -12.00
CA GLY A 63 19.61 -4.98 -13.12
C GLY A 63 19.62 -5.82 -14.40
N ASN A 64 20.19 -7.02 -14.39
CA ASN A 64 20.17 -7.94 -15.52
C ASN A 64 18.98 -8.91 -15.42
N VAL A 65 18.19 -8.98 -16.48
CA VAL A 65 17.07 -9.93 -16.54
C VAL A 65 17.62 -11.35 -16.70
N ILE A 66 17.21 -12.25 -15.81
CA ILE A 66 17.50 -13.69 -15.92
C ILE A 66 16.35 -14.33 -16.69
N PRO A 67 16.55 -14.75 -17.94
CA PRO A 67 15.48 -15.36 -18.72
C PRO A 67 15.06 -16.70 -18.11
N ASN A 68 13.76 -16.99 -18.19
CA ASN A 68 13.15 -18.24 -17.70
C ASN A 68 13.36 -18.53 -16.20
N LEU A 69 13.58 -17.50 -15.38
CA LEU A 69 13.73 -17.68 -13.94
C LEU A 69 12.44 -18.22 -13.28
N PHE A 70 11.29 -17.77 -13.78
CA PHE A 70 9.98 -18.24 -13.32
C PHE A 70 9.16 -18.69 -14.52
N GLU A 71 8.57 -19.87 -14.41
CA GLU A 71 7.63 -20.39 -15.41
C GLU A 71 6.22 -19.94 -15.09
N LEU A 72 5.43 -19.64 -16.15
CA LEU A 72 4.01 -19.40 -16.01
C LEU A 72 3.29 -20.74 -15.90
N ALA A 73 2.84 -21.08 -14.70
CA ALA A 73 2.10 -22.30 -14.42
C ALA A 73 0.96 -22.03 -13.43
N PRO A 74 -0.15 -22.78 -13.49
CA PRO A 74 -1.23 -22.67 -12.51
C PRO A 74 -0.69 -22.85 -11.09
N ASN A 75 -0.97 -21.91 -10.20
CA ASN A 75 -0.50 -21.94 -8.81
C ASN A 75 -1.63 -22.10 -7.78
N GLY A 76 -2.82 -22.55 -8.23
CA GLY A 76 -3.98 -22.73 -7.36
C GLY A 76 -4.71 -21.45 -6.99
N ALA A 77 -4.38 -20.33 -7.63
CA ALA A 77 -5.09 -19.07 -7.42
C ALA A 77 -6.57 -19.20 -7.78
N PRO A 78 -7.49 -18.59 -7.02
CA PRO A 78 -8.93 -18.68 -7.24
C PRO A 78 -9.40 -17.75 -8.37
N VAL A 79 -8.78 -17.83 -9.55
CA VAL A 79 -8.97 -16.91 -10.68
C VAL A 79 -10.44 -16.75 -11.05
N HIS A 80 -11.23 -17.84 -11.00
CA HIS A 80 -12.67 -17.80 -11.22
C HIS A 80 -13.40 -16.82 -10.28
N LEU A 81 -13.08 -16.86 -8.97
CA LEU A 81 -13.70 -15.96 -7.98
C LEU A 81 -13.24 -14.52 -8.21
N MET A 82 -11.98 -14.33 -8.56
CA MET A 82 -11.42 -13.02 -8.86
C MET A 82 -12.10 -12.37 -10.07
N VAL A 83 -12.26 -13.12 -11.17
CA VAL A 83 -12.94 -12.65 -12.38
C VAL A 83 -14.40 -12.33 -12.11
N ASN A 84 -15.11 -13.18 -11.36
CA ASN A 84 -16.51 -12.96 -11.01
C ASN A 84 -16.67 -11.68 -10.16
N ALA A 85 -15.82 -11.47 -9.16
CA ALA A 85 -15.84 -10.29 -8.31
C ALA A 85 -15.53 -9.00 -9.11
N ALA A 86 -14.50 -9.02 -9.96
CA ALA A 86 -14.14 -7.90 -10.80
C ALA A 86 -15.22 -7.57 -11.85
N THR A 87 -15.86 -8.59 -12.44
CA THR A 87 -16.99 -8.42 -13.36
C THR A 87 -18.20 -7.80 -12.63
N THR A 88 -18.48 -8.26 -11.41
CA THR A 88 -19.53 -7.68 -10.56
C THR A 88 -19.28 -6.19 -10.31
N LEU A 89 -18.04 -5.84 -9.92
CA LEU A 89 -17.66 -4.43 -9.75
C LEU A 89 -17.91 -3.63 -11.05
N LEU A 90 -17.39 -4.12 -12.19
CA LEU A 90 -17.54 -3.45 -13.48
C LEU A 90 -19.00 -3.20 -13.86
N ASN A 91 -19.91 -4.13 -13.54
CA ASN A 91 -21.33 -3.99 -13.84
C ASN A 91 -22.07 -2.96 -12.98
N LEU A 92 -21.50 -2.58 -11.83
CA LEU A 92 -22.06 -1.55 -10.94
C LEU A 92 -21.58 -0.13 -11.31
N LEU A 93 -20.54 0.00 -12.11
CA LEU A 93 -19.93 1.29 -12.43
C LEU A 93 -20.65 2.03 -13.55
N SER A 94 -20.72 3.37 -13.42
CA SER A 94 -21.01 4.24 -14.55
C SER A 94 -19.94 4.15 -15.64
N ALA A 95 -20.24 4.61 -16.84
CA ALA A 95 -19.24 4.66 -17.92
C ALA A 95 -18.01 5.51 -17.55
N GLU A 96 -18.22 6.62 -16.86
CA GLU A 96 -17.15 7.50 -16.38
C GLU A 96 -16.26 6.78 -15.33
N GLN A 97 -16.86 6.16 -14.33
CA GLN A 97 -16.15 5.39 -13.31
C GLN A 97 -15.38 4.22 -13.92
N ARG A 98 -15.97 3.52 -14.89
CA ARG A 98 -15.31 2.44 -15.60
C ARG A 98 -14.08 2.93 -16.36
N ASN A 99 -14.18 4.07 -17.05
CA ASN A 99 -13.06 4.68 -17.77
C ASN A 99 -11.94 5.12 -16.80
N ALA A 100 -12.29 5.61 -15.63
CA ALA A 100 -11.30 5.98 -14.60
C ALA A 100 -10.63 4.75 -13.97
N LEU A 101 -11.39 3.65 -13.77
CA LEU A 101 -10.90 2.43 -13.14
C LEU A 101 -9.98 1.63 -14.04
N CYS A 102 -10.37 1.45 -15.33
CA CYS A 102 -9.74 0.49 -16.24
C CYS A 102 -8.59 1.12 -17.00
N LEU A 103 -7.39 0.64 -16.78
CA LEU A 103 -6.18 1.05 -17.46
C LEU A 103 -5.72 -0.05 -18.43
N PRO A 104 -4.95 0.27 -19.48
CA PRO A 104 -4.28 -0.73 -20.30
C PRO A 104 -3.42 -1.68 -19.45
N LEU A 105 -3.29 -2.93 -19.88
CA LEU A 105 -2.51 -3.93 -19.14
C LEU A 105 -1.04 -3.51 -18.93
N ASP A 106 -0.47 -2.85 -19.91
CA ASP A 106 0.91 -2.36 -19.93
C ASP A 106 1.05 -0.91 -19.46
N ALA A 107 0.01 -0.37 -18.81
CA ALA A 107 0.03 1.00 -18.29
C ALA A 107 1.16 1.21 -17.31
N ARG A 108 1.84 2.35 -17.44
CA ARG A 108 2.96 2.71 -16.55
C ARG A 108 2.52 2.96 -15.11
N GLU A 109 1.25 3.18 -14.89
CA GLU A 109 0.60 3.38 -13.59
C GLU A 109 0.84 2.21 -12.63
N TRP A 110 1.12 0.99 -13.11
CA TRP A 110 1.61 -0.11 -12.29
C TRP A 110 2.79 0.27 -11.40
N ARG A 111 3.64 1.19 -11.82
CA ARG A 111 4.84 1.64 -11.11
C ARG A 111 4.66 2.95 -10.35
N ARG A 112 3.45 3.53 -10.36
CA ARG A 112 3.17 4.82 -9.69
C ARG A 112 2.59 4.68 -8.28
N TRP A 113 2.59 3.48 -7.71
CA TRP A 113 2.20 3.33 -6.33
C TRP A 113 3.24 3.95 -5.39
N ASN A 114 2.77 4.45 -4.27
CA ASN A 114 3.60 4.92 -3.15
C ASN A 114 2.86 4.64 -1.84
N ASN A 115 3.56 4.73 -0.72
CA ASN A 115 3.02 4.46 0.60
C ASN A 115 2.80 5.71 1.44
N THR A 116 2.83 6.90 0.83
CA THR A 116 2.59 8.16 1.55
C THR A 116 1.11 8.51 1.61
N GLU A 117 0.78 9.40 2.53
CA GLU A 117 -0.54 10.01 2.66
C GLU A 117 -0.87 11.01 1.54
N MET A 118 0.12 11.40 0.75
CA MET A 118 -0.04 12.42 -0.30
C MET A 118 -0.74 11.85 -1.54
N TYR A 119 -1.95 12.31 -1.81
CA TYR A 119 -2.72 11.94 -2.99
C TYR A 119 -2.26 12.74 -4.22
N THR A 120 -1.14 12.33 -4.81
CA THR A 120 -0.53 13.01 -5.96
C THR A 120 -0.74 12.27 -7.28
N TYR A 121 -0.84 10.95 -7.26
CA TYR A 121 -1.11 10.12 -8.44
C TYR A 121 -2.61 9.79 -8.50
N ARG A 122 -3.33 10.59 -9.31
CA ARG A 122 -4.80 10.58 -9.39
C ARG A 122 -5.26 9.70 -10.55
N TYR A 123 -5.21 8.39 -10.36
CA TYR A 123 -5.74 7.40 -11.31
C TYR A 123 -6.49 6.31 -10.54
N GLY A 124 -7.35 5.56 -11.27
CA GLY A 124 -8.25 4.61 -10.64
C GLY A 124 -9.44 5.28 -9.94
N LEU A 125 -10.08 4.55 -9.05
CA LEU A 125 -11.18 5.05 -8.22
C LEU A 125 -10.68 5.36 -6.81
N ARG A 126 -10.96 6.55 -6.33
CA ARG A 126 -10.73 6.95 -4.94
C ARG A 126 -11.83 6.39 -4.05
N LEU A 127 -11.53 5.48 -3.12
CA LEU A 127 -12.55 4.73 -2.40
C LEU A 127 -13.46 5.61 -1.53
N GLU A 128 -12.92 6.68 -0.92
CA GLU A 128 -13.72 7.58 -0.10
C GLU A 128 -14.82 8.32 -0.87
N GLU A 129 -14.72 8.40 -2.19
CA GLU A 129 -15.69 9.05 -3.09
C GLU A 129 -16.78 8.08 -3.58
N LEU A 130 -16.65 6.79 -3.28
CA LEU A 130 -17.56 5.76 -3.72
C LEU A 130 -18.75 5.57 -2.75
N SER A 131 -19.87 5.12 -3.30
CA SER A 131 -20.96 4.60 -2.47
C SER A 131 -20.53 3.35 -1.71
N ASP A 132 -21.20 3.03 -0.63
CA ASP A 132 -20.88 1.84 0.18
C ASP A 132 -21.02 0.54 -0.61
N GLY A 133 -21.96 0.47 -1.56
CA GLY A 133 -22.09 -0.67 -2.47
C GLY A 133 -20.87 -0.84 -3.37
N LEU A 134 -20.32 0.25 -3.90
CA LEU A 134 -19.11 0.23 -4.72
C LEU A 134 -17.86 -0.08 -3.89
N LYS A 135 -17.74 0.47 -2.67
CA LYS A 135 -16.69 0.10 -1.72
C LYS A 135 -16.71 -1.40 -1.44
N ALA A 136 -17.88 -1.93 -1.15
CA ALA A 136 -18.05 -3.37 -0.91
C ALA A 136 -17.66 -4.21 -2.13
N ALA A 137 -18.01 -3.78 -3.33
CA ALA A 137 -17.63 -4.48 -4.56
C ALA A 137 -16.12 -4.45 -4.81
N VAL A 138 -15.43 -3.33 -4.58
CA VAL A 138 -13.96 -3.25 -4.63
C VAL A 138 -13.34 -4.19 -3.59
N MET A 139 -13.81 -4.13 -2.35
CA MET A 139 -13.32 -5.04 -1.31
C MET A 139 -13.59 -6.51 -1.63
N GLY A 140 -14.66 -6.81 -2.37
CA GLY A 140 -14.95 -8.14 -2.90
C GLY A 140 -13.88 -8.66 -3.88
N VAL A 141 -13.35 -7.80 -4.75
CA VAL A 141 -12.23 -8.17 -5.64
C VAL A 141 -10.97 -8.50 -4.84
N ILE A 142 -10.66 -7.69 -3.85
CA ILE A 142 -9.50 -7.88 -2.97
C ILE A 142 -9.66 -9.17 -2.16
N GLN A 143 -10.84 -9.41 -1.58
CA GLN A 143 -11.16 -10.61 -0.81
C GLN A 143 -11.05 -11.88 -1.66
N ALA A 144 -11.53 -11.85 -2.91
CA ALA A 144 -11.43 -12.97 -3.83
C ALA A 144 -9.98 -13.32 -4.21
N SER A 145 -9.05 -12.39 -4.03
CA SER A 145 -7.64 -12.50 -4.41
C SER A 145 -6.72 -12.87 -3.24
N LEU A 146 -7.14 -12.67 -2.02
CA LEU A 146 -6.30 -12.84 -0.83
C LEU A 146 -6.77 -14.02 0.04
N SER A 147 -5.86 -14.53 0.85
CA SER A 147 -6.26 -15.39 1.96
C SER A 147 -7.10 -14.60 2.96
N GLN A 148 -7.87 -15.30 3.80
CA GLN A 148 -8.69 -14.67 4.84
C GLN A 148 -7.82 -13.72 5.71
N SER A 149 -6.67 -14.20 6.17
CA SER A 149 -5.75 -13.39 6.98
C SER A 149 -5.14 -12.21 6.22
N GLY A 150 -4.83 -12.38 4.93
CA GLY A 150 -4.33 -11.28 4.08
C GLY A 150 -5.39 -10.20 3.87
N PHE A 151 -6.64 -10.58 3.67
CA PHE A 151 -7.76 -9.65 3.55
C PHE A 151 -8.02 -8.91 4.87
N GLU A 152 -8.00 -9.62 6.00
CA GLU A 152 -8.14 -9.01 7.33
C GLU A 152 -7.01 -8.03 7.60
N LYS A 153 -5.75 -8.40 7.33
CA LYS A 153 -4.61 -7.47 7.43
C LYS A 153 -4.81 -6.22 6.56
N THR A 154 -5.27 -6.38 5.32
CA THR A 154 -5.56 -5.24 4.43
C THR A 154 -6.57 -4.29 5.09
N ARG A 155 -7.67 -4.82 5.59
CA ARG A 155 -8.69 -4.02 6.27
C ARG A 155 -8.16 -3.35 7.54
N HIS A 156 -7.37 -4.07 8.32
CA HIS A 156 -6.79 -3.54 9.55
C HIS A 156 -5.81 -2.38 9.28
N VAL A 157 -5.00 -2.45 8.21
CA VAL A 157 -4.16 -1.31 7.81
C VAL A 157 -5.01 -0.09 7.50
N MET A 158 -6.10 -0.25 6.73
CA MET A 158 -7.02 0.85 6.40
C MET A 158 -7.67 1.46 7.66
N GLN A 159 -8.06 0.63 8.62
CA GLN A 159 -8.66 1.05 9.89
C GLN A 159 -7.64 1.76 10.80
N ILE A 160 -6.40 1.27 10.86
CA ILE A 160 -5.31 1.94 11.59
C ILE A 160 -4.98 3.29 10.96
N ASN A 161 -5.01 3.38 9.63
CA ASN A 161 -4.84 4.66 8.96
C ASN A 161 -5.90 5.69 9.38
N HIS A 162 -7.15 5.27 9.54
CA HIS A 162 -8.20 6.14 10.08
C HIS A 162 -7.90 6.55 11.54
N PHE A 163 -7.46 5.61 12.36
CA PHE A 163 -7.07 5.88 13.74
C PHE A 163 -5.91 6.89 13.82
N LEU A 164 -4.93 6.79 12.95
CA LEU A 164 -3.88 7.81 12.82
C LEU A 164 -4.48 9.18 12.46
N GLY A 165 -5.45 9.19 11.56
CA GLY A 165 -6.19 10.41 11.20
C GLY A 165 -6.91 11.05 12.40
N GLU A 166 -7.49 10.24 13.30
CA GLU A 166 -8.07 10.72 14.56
C GLU A 166 -7.00 11.29 15.50
N LEU A 167 -5.86 10.60 15.62
CA LEU A 167 -4.74 11.03 16.47
C LEU A 167 -4.13 12.36 16.01
N THR A 168 -4.03 12.55 14.70
CA THR A 168 -3.42 13.73 14.07
C THR A 168 -4.45 14.81 13.69
N GLY A 169 -5.72 14.60 13.98
CA GLY A 169 -6.79 15.57 13.75
C GLY A 169 -7.20 15.76 12.29
N ASN A 170 -6.85 14.83 11.38
CA ASN A 170 -7.24 14.94 9.98
C ASN A 170 -7.61 13.61 9.31
N THR A 171 -8.82 13.15 9.52
CA THR A 171 -9.39 11.95 8.88
C THR A 171 -9.75 12.13 7.40
N LYS A 172 -9.68 13.36 6.85
CA LYS A 172 -9.88 13.61 5.41
C LYS A 172 -8.64 13.32 4.56
N VAL A 173 -7.48 13.28 5.20
CA VAL A 173 -6.22 12.86 4.56
C VAL A 173 -5.91 11.41 4.93
N LEU A 174 -6.04 11.08 6.22
CA LEU A 174 -5.78 9.77 6.78
C LEU A 174 -7.11 9.08 7.17
N GLY A 175 -7.89 8.67 6.19
CA GLY A 175 -9.18 8.00 6.38
C GLY A 175 -9.10 6.49 6.13
N GLU A 176 -10.09 5.74 6.63
CA GLU A 176 -10.23 4.30 6.34
C GLU A 176 -10.31 4.02 4.84
N TRP A 177 -10.90 4.94 4.09
CA TRP A 177 -11.14 4.81 2.65
C TRP A 177 -10.23 5.70 1.79
N SER A 178 -9.18 6.28 2.37
CA SER A 178 -8.22 7.15 1.66
C SER A 178 -7.26 6.35 0.78
N TYR A 179 -7.80 5.47 -0.07
CA TYR A 179 -7.09 4.56 -0.96
C TYR A 179 -7.61 4.63 -2.39
N ASN A 180 -6.74 4.31 -3.34
CA ASN A 180 -7.09 4.22 -4.76
C ASN A 180 -7.10 2.78 -5.23
N PHE A 181 -8.08 2.42 -6.05
CA PHE A 181 -8.17 1.11 -6.67
C PHE A 181 -8.20 1.23 -8.20
N SER A 182 -7.41 0.40 -8.88
CA SER A 182 -7.31 0.37 -10.35
C SER A 182 -7.37 -1.06 -10.88
N LEU A 183 -7.93 -1.23 -12.08
CA LEU A 183 -7.85 -2.45 -12.86
C LEU A 183 -6.94 -2.24 -14.08
N PHE A 184 -6.15 -3.24 -14.41
CA PHE A 184 -5.26 -3.25 -15.57
C PHE A 184 -5.64 -4.41 -16.49
N GLY A 185 -5.94 -4.10 -17.74
CA GLY A 185 -6.56 -5.04 -18.65
C GLY A 185 -8.02 -5.32 -18.28
N LEU A 186 -8.59 -6.37 -18.86
CA LEU A 186 -9.97 -6.80 -18.58
C LEU A 186 -9.96 -8.13 -17.85
N PRO A 187 -10.78 -8.29 -16.79
CA PRO A 187 -10.90 -9.55 -16.08
C PRO A 187 -11.19 -10.71 -17.04
N SER A 188 -10.35 -11.74 -17.02
CA SER A 188 -10.40 -12.88 -17.92
C SER A 188 -9.89 -14.13 -17.22
N LEU A 189 -10.43 -15.30 -17.59
CA LEU A 189 -9.93 -16.59 -17.12
C LEU A 189 -8.61 -16.95 -17.80
N ASP A 190 -8.44 -16.58 -19.06
CA ASP A 190 -7.32 -17.02 -19.90
C ASP A 190 -6.34 -15.87 -20.19
N GLY A 191 -6.84 -14.65 -20.33
CA GLY A 191 -6.03 -13.48 -20.65
C GLY A 191 -5.42 -12.81 -19.41
N PRO A 192 -4.31 -12.08 -19.58
CA PRO A 192 -3.70 -11.36 -18.47
C PRO A 192 -4.51 -10.12 -18.07
N TRP A 193 -4.63 -9.90 -16.78
CA TRP A 193 -5.23 -8.73 -16.16
C TRP A 193 -4.73 -8.56 -14.74
N GLY A 194 -5.10 -7.49 -14.08
CA GLY A 194 -4.76 -7.35 -12.67
C GLY A 194 -5.39 -6.15 -12.02
N TRP A 195 -5.00 -5.93 -10.76
CA TRP A 195 -5.51 -4.81 -9.97
C TRP A 195 -4.44 -4.26 -9.02
N GLN A 196 -4.62 -3.03 -8.62
CA GLN A 196 -3.78 -2.36 -7.66
C GLN A 196 -4.65 -1.63 -6.64
N LEU A 197 -4.33 -1.78 -5.35
CA LEU A 197 -4.82 -0.96 -4.26
C LEU A 197 -3.64 -0.21 -3.67
N MET A 198 -3.73 1.12 -3.54
CA MET A 198 -2.65 1.91 -2.95
C MET A 198 -3.17 3.06 -2.10
N GLY A 199 -2.41 3.41 -1.09
CA GLY A 199 -2.59 4.55 -0.19
C GLY A 199 -1.58 4.50 0.93
N HIS A 200 -1.80 5.32 1.97
CA HIS A 200 -0.87 5.39 3.09
C HIS A 200 -0.67 4.01 3.74
N HIS A 201 0.58 3.60 3.83
CA HIS A 201 1.03 2.32 4.39
C HIS A 201 0.43 1.05 3.75
N LEU A 202 -0.21 1.14 2.59
CA LEU A 202 -0.75 -0.02 1.90
C LEU A 202 -0.58 0.12 0.39
N ALA A 203 0.13 -0.84 -0.21
CA ALA A 203 0.20 -0.99 -1.65
C ALA A 203 0.17 -2.48 -2.00
N LEU A 204 -0.86 -2.91 -2.71
CA LEU A 204 -1.03 -4.26 -3.21
C LEU A 204 -1.10 -4.22 -4.72
N ASN A 205 -0.28 -5.05 -5.37
CA ASN A 205 -0.25 -5.20 -6.81
C ASN A 205 -0.49 -6.67 -7.15
N CYS A 206 -1.55 -6.95 -7.85
CA CYS A 206 -1.96 -8.30 -8.21
C CYS A 206 -2.06 -8.45 -9.71
N LEU A 207 -1.27 -9.34 -10.28
CA LEU A 207 -1.33 -9.74 -11.69
C LEU A 207 -1.86 -11.16 -11.79
N VAL A 208 -2.79 -11.39 -12.71
CA VAL A 208 -3.37 -12.69 -13.04
C VAL A 208 -3.02 -13.02 -14.48
N VAL A 209 -2.46 -14.19 -14.72
CA VAL A 209 -2.11 -14.68 -16.05
C VAL A 209 -2.03 -16.21 -16.05
N ASN A 210 -2.61 -16.87 -17.06
CA ASN A 210 -2.56 -18.33 -17.22
C ASN A 210 -2.95 -19.12 -15.94
N HIS A 211 -4.04 -18.75 -15.29
CA HIS A 211 -4.48 -19.35 -14.02
C HIS A 211 -3.46 -19.23 -12.87
N GLN A 212 -2.52 -18.31 -12.99
CA GLN A 212 -1.56 -17.95 -11.97
C GLN A 212 -1.84 -16.55 -11.46
N MET A 213 -1.64 -16.35 -10.17
CA MET A 213 -1.65 -15.03 -9.54
C MET A 213 -0.27 -14.71 -9.01
N VAL A 214 0.16 -13.47 -9.22
CA VAL A 214 1.36 -12.88 -8.63
C VAL A 214 0.95 -11.65 -7.84
N LEU A 215 1.22 -11.65 -6.53
CA LEU A 215 0.91 -10.56 -5.61
C LEU A 215 2.20 -9.86 -5.18
N THR A 216 2.77 -9.08 -6.09
CA THR A 216 4.01 -8.34 -5.85
C THR A 216 4.15 -7.15 -6.81
N PRO A 217 4.79 -6.03 -6.38
CA PRO A 217 5.22 -5.77 -5.01
C PRO A 217 4.04 -5.62 -4.06
N THR A 218 4.25 -6.05 -2.81
CA THR A 218 3.28 -5.91 -1.73
C THR A 218 3.93 -5.13 -0.60
N PHE A 219 3.27 -4.07 -0.16
CA PHE A 219 3.66 -3.29 1.00
C PHE A 219 2.49 -3.16 1.96
N MET A 220 2.72 -3.47 3.22
CA MET A 220 1.78 -3.27 4.32
C MET A 220 2.53 -2.69 5.52
N GLY A 221 2.08 -1.58 6.05
CA GLY A 221 2.59 -0.93 7.24
C GLY A 221 1.47 -0.48 8.18
N ALA A 222 1.82 -0.05 9.38
CA ALA A 222 0.88 0.48 10.34
C ALA A 222 1.55 1.55 11.21
N GLU A 223 0.86 2.65 11.42
CA GLU A 223 1.28 3.75 12.28
C GLU A 223 0.04 4.30 13.02
N PRO A 224 -0.06 4.03 14.36
CA PRO A 224 0.70 3.06 15.15
C PRO A 224 0.35 1.61 14.82
N SER A 225 1.11 0.63 15.34
CA SER A 225 0.82 -0.80 15.11
C SER A 225 -0.38 -1.33 15.89
N HIS A 226 -0.92 -0.56 16.85
CA HIS A 226 -2.08 -0.97 17.65
C HIS A 226 -3.03 0.18 17.96
N ILE A 227 -4.30 -0.17 18.18
CA ILE A 227 -5.36 0.78 18.57
C ILE A 227 -5.62 0.62 20.07
N ASP A 228 -5.45 1.68 20.85
CA ASP A 228 -5.59 1.69 22.30
C ASP A 228 -6.95 2.22 22.80
N ARG A 229 -7.79 2.73 21.90
CA ARG A 229 -9.09 3.34 22.23
C ARG A 229 -10.08 3.25 21.07
N GLY A 230 -11.34 3.61 21.33
CA GLY A 230 -12.40 3.62 20.33
C GLY A 230 -12.96 2.22 20.04
N ALA A 231 -13.72 2.12 18.94
CA ALA A 231 -14.46 0.91 18.57
C ALA A 231 -13.55 -0.30 18.24
N LEU A 232 -12.32 -0.05 17.84
CA LEU A 232 -11.36 -1.06 17.43
C LEU A 232 -10.23 -1.27 18.45
N VAL A 233 -10.47 -0.88 19.72
CA VAL A 233 -9.49 -1.06 20.79
C VAL A 233 -9.03 -2.51 20.90
N GLY A 234 -7.73 -2.72 20.95
CA GLY A 234 -7.11 -4.05 21.01
C GLY A 234 -6.68 -4.60 19.64
N LEU A 235 -7.07 -3.96 18.53
CA LEU A 235 -6.50 -4.29 17.23
C LEU A 235 -4.98 -4.10 17.29
N ASN A 236 -4.23 -5.13 16.91
CA ASN A 236 -2.78 -5.14 16.89
C ASN A 236 -2.29 -5.72 15.56
N MET A 237 -1.46 -4.97 14.87
CA MET A 237 -0.88 -5.36 13.58
C MET A 237 0.56 -5.82 13.75
N PHE A 238 0.97 -6.79 12.95
CA PHE A 238 2.35 -7.25 12.82
C PHE A 238 2.99 -7.83 14.09
N GLU A 239 2.21 -8.19 15.11
CA GLU A 239 2.75 -8.76 16.37
C GLU A 239 3.56 -10.04 16.10
N ASP A 240 3.05 -10.91 15.22
CA ASP A 240 3.75 -12.14 14.82
C ASP A 240 5.04 -11.84 14.07
N GLU A 241 5.00 -10.89 13.14
CA GLU A 241 6.18 -10.45 12.38
C GLU A 241 7.24 -9.82 13.30
N GLU A 242 6.82 -8.95 14.22
CA GLU A 242 7.70 -8.32 15.22
C GLU A 242 8.34 -9.37 16.12
N LEU A 243 7.55 -10.31 16.66
CA LEU A 243 8.06 -11.38 17.53
C LEU A 243 9.01 -12.31 16.80
N ARG A 244 8.72 -12.68 15.56
CA ARG A 244 9.58 -13.51 14.72
C ARG A 244 10.87 -12.79 14.35
N GLY A 245 10.79 -11.51 13.99
CA GLY A 245 11.95 -10.66 13.72
C GLY A 245 12.85 -10.53 14.95
N LEU A 246 12.27 -10.27 16.12
CA LEU A 246 13.00 -10.21 17.37
C LEU A 246 13.65 -11.56 17.72
N SER A 247 12.91 -12.66 17.60
CA SER A 247 13.43 -14.01 17.83
C SER A 247 14.61 -14.33 16.91
N PHE A 248 14.50 -13.98 15.61
CA PHE A 248 15.59 -14.13 14.67
C PHE A 248 16.80 -13.28 15.08
N MET A 249 16.63 -12.01 15.34
CA MET A 249 17.72 -11.11 15.73
C MET A 249 18.41 -11.55 17.03
N THR A 250 17.65 -12.06 17.99
CA THR A 250 18.23 -12.55 19.25
C THR A 250 18.95 -13.89 19.11
N SER A 251 18.65 -14.69 18.09
CA SER A 251 19.34 -15.95 17.79
C SER A 251 20.72 -15.73 17.12
N LEU A 252 20.97 -14.55 16.56
CA LEU A 252 22.24 -14.23 15.91
C LEU A 252 23.37 -14.06 16.95
N SER A 253 24.60 -14.47 16.57
CA SER A 253 25.80 -14.13 17.32
C SER A 253 26.03 -12.60 17.33
N PRO A 254 26.81 -12.07 18.28
CA PRO A 254 27.10 -10.62 18.32
C PRO A 254 27.64 -10.06 17.00
N LEU A 255 28.54 -10.82 16.33
CA LEU A 255 29.11 -10.41 15.05
C LEU A 255 28.06 -10.37 13.92
N GLN A 256 27.23 -11.42 13.82
CA GLN A 256 26.14 -11.47 12.84
C GLN A 256 25.12 -10.36 13.08
N ARG A 257 24.76 -10.08 14.33
CA ARG A 257 23.86 -8.99 14.70
C ARG A 257 24.41 -7.63 14.29
N GLN A 258 25.70 -7.40 14.55
CA GLN A 258 26.37 -6.17 14.11
C GLN A 258 26.33 -5.99 12.59
N GLN A 259 26.50 -7.07 11.82
CA GLN A 259 26.43 -7.05 10.36
C GLN A 259 24.98 -6.86 9.85
N ALA A 260 23.99 -7.39 10.56
CA ALA A 260 22.58 -7.26 10.17
C ALA A 260 22.00 -5.88 10.47
N ILE A 261 22.54 -5.16 11.47
CA ILE A 261 22.06 -3.82 11.83
C ILE A 261 22.68 -2.79 10.87
N LEU A 262 21.86 -2.26 9.99
CA LEU A 262 22.30 -1.19 9.06
C LEU A 262 22.32 0.18 9.73
N ARG A 263 21.46 0.42 10.72
CA ARG A 263 21.35 1.66 11.49
C ARG A 263 20.91 1.34 12.90
N SER A 264 21.43 2.08 13.87
CA SER A 264 21.05 1.94 15.28
C SER A 264 19.81 2.77 15.68
N GLU A 265 19.33 3.64 14.78
CA GLU A 265 18.21 4.52 15.07
C GLU A 265 16.88 3.89 14.66
N GLU A 266 15.95 3.83 15.59
CA GLU A 266 14.59 3.32 15.38
C GLU A 266 13.74 4.26 14.50
N HIS A 267 14.10 5.53 14.47
CA HIS A 267 13.42 6.57 13.69
C HIS A 267 13.99 6.65 12.28
N THR A 268 13.68 5.66 11.47
CA THR A 268 13.73 5.92 10.03
C THR A 268 12.56 6.86 9.73
N SER A 269 12.87 8.12 9.39
CA SER A 269 11.84 8.95 8.79
C SER A 269 11.24 8.16 7.61
N GLU A 270 9.93 8.20 7.40
CA GLU A 270 9.26 7.60 6.23
C GLU A 270 10.01 7.90 4.92
N LEU A 271 10.58 9.10 4.80
CA LEU A 271 11.41 9.54 3.71
C LEU A 271 12.63 8.64 3.48
N GLN A 272 13.26 8.11 4.52
CA GLN A 272 14.45 7.27 4.40
C GLN A 272 14.12 5.80 4.08
N SER A 273 12.99 5.29 4.55
CA SER A 273 12.53 3.94 4.22
C SER A 273 12.09 3.84 2.75
N GLN A 274 11.45 4.87 2.21
CA GLN A 274 11.01 4.91 0.81
C GLN A 274 12.17 4.86 -0.19
N PHE A 275 13.30 5.49 0.10
CA PHE A 275 14.47 5.44 -0.76
C PHE A 275 15.12 4.05 -0.87
N ARG A 276 14.88 3.16 0.08
CA ARG A 276 15.48 1.82 0.10
C ARG A 276 14.56 0.71 -0.39
N ILE A 277 13.28 0.83 -0.21
CA ILE A 277 12.30 -0.16 -0.69
C ILE A 277 12.20 -0.15 -2.22
N SER A 278 12.46 0.98 -2.87
CA SER A 278 12.49 1.07 -4.33
C SER A 278 13.72 0.44 -4.99
N TYR A 279 14.69 -0.06 -4.23
CA TYR A 279 15.89 -0.75 -4.70
C TYR A 279 16.00 -2.22 -4.29
N ALA A 280 15.02 -2.75 -3.53
CA ALA A 280 15.01 -4.16 -3.12
C ALA A 280 14.21 -5.05 -4.08
#